data_ccb89ac728a3948b9e7759dce03ec34e
#
_entry.id   ccb89ac728a3948b9e7759dce03ec34e
#
_cell.length_a   1.000
_cell.length_b   1.000
_cell.length_c   1.000
_cell.angle_alpha   90.00
_cell.angle_beta   90.00
_cell.angle_gamma   90.00
#
_symmetry.space_group_name_H-M   'P 1'
#
loop_
_entity.id
_entity.type
_entity.pdbx_description
1 polymer ?
#
loop_
_entity_poly.entity_id
_entity_poly.type
_entity_poly.pdbx_seq_one_letter_code
_entity_poly.pdbx_strand_id
1 'polypeptide(L)'
;MKAKRVADSLTEQVHIVMPSHISGTDRLFGGQLLAWIDEISAVTARRHCEHNVTTAAIDNLQFKAGVFINNIVVLIGRITYVGKTSMEVRVDTYVEDHLTGIRKAVNRAYLVMVALDENEKPVEVPRLILEKEADHGEWEAGRRRKQLRSERRKEGY
;
A
#
# COMPACT_ATOMS: atom_id res chain seq x y z
N MET A 1 -10.13 -9.45 19.56
CA MET A 1 -9.10 -9.40 18.50
C MET A 1 -7.75 -9.06 19.10
N LYS A 2 -6.75 -9.82 18.77
CA LYS A 2 -5.39 -9.57 19.24
C LYS A 2 -4.73 -8.46 18.42
N ALA A 3 -4.19 -7.43 19.08
CA ALA A 3 -3.43 -6.37 18.41
C ALA A 3 -2.20 -6.96 17.70
N LYS A 4 -1.80 -6.34 16.59
CA LYS A 4 -0.66 -6.79 15.78
C LYS A 4 0.35 -5.66 15.57
N ARG A 5 1.61 -6.06 15.40
CA ARG A 5 2.71 -5.16 15.08
C ARG A 5 2.74 -4.90 13.56
N VAL A 6 3.43 -3.85 13.16
CA VAL A 6 3.69 -3.57 11.74
C VAL A 6 4.37 -4.76 11.06
N ALA A 7 5.35 -5.36 11.73
CA ALA A 7 6.09 -6.53 11.22
C ALA A 7 5.22 -7.76 10.95
N ASP A 8 4.11 -7.93 11.67
CA ASP A 8 3.26 -9.11 11.55
C ASP A 8 2.55 -9.19 10.19
N SER A 9 2.34 -8.06 9.51
CA SER A 9 1.67 -8.02 8.21
C SER A 9 2.57 -7.47 7.08
N LEU A 10 3.82 -7.11 7.38
CA LEU A 10 4.76 -6.62 6.38
C LEU A 10 4.84 -7.57 5.19
N THR A 11 4.69 -7.04 3.99
CA THR A 11 4.64 -7.83 2.76
C THR A 11 5.63 -7.27 1.75
N GLU A 12 6.34 -8.15 1.07
CA GLU A 12 7.23 -7.80 -0.03
C GLU A 12 6.84 -8.62 -1.26
N GLN A 13 6.77 -7.98 -2.41
CA GLN A 13 6.58 -8.61 -3.71
C GLN A 13 7.65 -8.15 -4.67
N VAL A 14 8.10 -9.05 -5.54
CA VAL A 14 9.12 -8.77 -6.54
C VAL A 14 8.58 -9.19 -7.91
N HIS A 15 8.70 -8.30 -8.90
CA HIS A 15 8.29 -8.55 -10.28
C HIS A 15 9.43 -8.21 -11.23
N ILE A 16 9.50 -8.95 -12.34
CA ILE A 16 10.29 -8.53 -13.51
C ILE A 16 9.30 -7.90 -14.49
N VAL A 17 9.63 -6.72 -15.00
CA VAL A 17 8.80 -6.06 -16.02
C VAL A 17 8.89 -6.84 -17.32
N MET A 18 7.78 -7.43 -17.72
CA MET A 18 7.66 -8.29 -18.91
C MET A 18 7.08 -7.49 -20.09
N PRO A 19 7.21 -7.99 -21.34
CA PRO A 19 6.62 -7.33 -22.51
C PRO A 19 5.13 -7.05 -22.39
N SER A 20 4.39 -7.91 -21.68
CA SER A 20 2.94 -7.70 -21.44
C SER A 20 2.64 -6.56 -20.46
N HIS A 21 3.64 -6.04 -19.76
CA HIS A 21 3.49 -4.99 -18.74
C HIS A 21 3.79 -3.59 -19.26
N ILE A 22 4.31 -3.46 -20.47
CA ILE A 22 4.71 -2.17 -21.03
C ILE A 22 3.64 -1.56 -21.93
N SER A 23 3.73 -0.24 -22.11
CA SER A 23 2.85 0.53 -22.99
C SER A 23 3.70 1.39 -23.92
N GLY A 24 3.51 1.22 -25.22
CA GLY A 24 4.08 2.06 -26.29
C GLY A 24 5.60 2.03 -26.42
N THR A 25 6.32 2.44 -25.41
CA THR A 25 7.78 2.57 -25.40
C THR A 25 8.35 1.88 -24.17
N ASP A 26 8.88 0.72 -24.22
CA ASP A 26 9.60 -0.05 -23.17
C ASP A 26 9.35 0.34 -21.69
N ARG A 27 8.39 1.23 -21.46
CA ARG A 27 8.06 1.80 -20.16
C ARG A 27 6.90 1.03 -19.53
N LEU A 28 7.03 0.74 -18.23
CA LEU A 28 5.96 0.09 -17.47
C LEU A 28 4.66 0.90 -17.57
N PHE A 29 3.58 0.22 -17.94
CA PHE A 29 2.24 0.82 -17.95
C PHE A 29 1.83 1.21 -16.53
N GLY A 30 1.40 2.46 -16.34
CA GLY A 30 1.02 2.98 -15.02
C GLY A 30 -0.08 2.16 -14.33
N GLY A 31 -1.06 1.71 -15.10
CA GLY A 31 -2.13 0.84 -14.59
C GLY A 31 -1.62 -0.51 -14.09
N GLN A 32 -0.55 -1.05 -14.69
CA GLN A 32 0.06 -2.29 -14.22
C GLN A 32 0.73 -2.09 -12.86
N LEU A 33 1.46 -0.98 -12.69
CA LEU A 33 2.07 -0.67 -11.40
C LEU A 33 0.99 -0.44 -10.33
N LEU A 34 -0.06 0.28 -10.69
CA LEU A 34 -1.20 0.48 -9.79
C LEU A 34 -1.85 -0.83 -9.38
N ALA A 35 -2.01 -1.79 -10.31
CA ALA A 35 -2.52 -3.13 -10.01
C ALA A 35 -1.64 -3.85 -8.98
N TRP A 36 -0.32 -3.83 -9.16
CA TRP A 36 0.62 -4.43 -8.20
C TRP A 36 0.55 -3.75 -6.83
N ILE A 37 0.44 -2.43 -6.81
CA ILE A 37 0.30 -1.65 -5.57
C ILE A 37 -0.99 -2.04 -4.83
N ASP A 38 -2.09 -2.16 -5.55
CA ASP A 38 -3.38 -2.55 -4.96
C ASP A 38 -3.34 -3.99 -4.43
N GLU A 39 -2.77 -4.92 -5.19
CA GLU A 39 -2.62 -6.31 -4.79
C GLU A 39 -1.83 -6.47 -3.48
N ILE A 40 -0.66 -5.84 -3.39
CA ILE A 40 0.17 -5.93 -2.17
C ILE A 40 -0.52 -5.26 -0.98
N SER A 41 -1.24 -4.17 -1.21
CA SER A 41 -2.05 -3.53 -0.17
C SER A 41 -3.11 -4.46 0.39
N ALA A 42 -3.79 -5.18 -0.50
CA ALA A 42 -4.81 -6.15 -0.09
C ALA A 42 -4.21 -7.30 0.72
N VAL A 43 -3.07 -7.83 0.30
CA VAL A 43 -2.37 -8.89 1.04
C VAL A 43 -1.94 -8.40 2.43
N THR A 44 -1.34 -7.22 2.51
CA THR A 44 -0.89 -6.62 3.76
C THR A 44 -2.06 -6.42 4.72
N ALA A 45 -3.15 -5.85 4.23
CA ALA A 45 -4.36 -5.62 5.02
C ALA A 45 -5.00 -6.93 5.50
N ARG A 46 -5.08 -7.94 4.64
CA ARG A 46 -5.64 -9.26 5.01
C ARG A 46 -4.80 -9.95 6.07
N ARG A 47 -3.48 -9.85 6.00
CA ARG A 47 -2.58 -10.36 7.03
C ARG A 47 -2.80 -9.70 8.38
N HIS A 48 -3.14 -8.40 8.37
CA HIS A 48 -3.42 -7.68 9.59
C HIS A 48 -4.80 -8.02 10.17
N CYS A 49 -5.85 -7.94 9.36
CA CYS A 49 -7.23 -8.08 9.86
C CYS A 49 -7.79 -9.50 9.83
N GLU A 50 -7.18 -10.41 9.06
CA GLU A 50 -7.64 -11.81 8.90
C GLU A 50 -9.06 -11.92 8.31
N HIS A 51 -9.47 -10.91 7.54
CA HIS A 51 -10.75 -10.83 6.84
C HIS A 51 -10.54 -10.47 5.38
N ASN A 52 -11.59 -10.58 4.58
CA ASN A 52 -11.58 -10.00 3.23
C ASN A 52 -11.50 -8.48 3.34
N VAL A 53 -11.00 -7.85 2.31
CA VAL A 53 -10.84 -6.39 2.27
C VAL A 53 -11.31 -5.85 0.92
N THR A 54 -11.66 -4.57 0.92
CA THR A 54 -11.91 -3.81 -0.31
C THR A 54 -11.11 -2.52 -0.29
N THR A 55 -10.67 -2.08 -1.45
CA THR A 55 -9.97 -0.80 -1.61
C THR A 55 -10.97 0.33 -1.57
N ALA A 56 -10.85 1.22 -0.59
CA ALA A 56 -11.76 2.34 -0.42
C ALA A 56 -11.21 3.64 -0.99
N ALA A 57 -9.90 3.85 -0.95
CA ALA A 57 -9.27 5.06 -1.47
C ALA A 57 -7.78 4.84 -1.75
N ILE A 58 -7.26 5.61 -2.69
CA ILE A 58 -5.82 5.70 -2.97
C ILE A 58 -5.46 7.17 -2.90
N ASP A 59 -4.53 7.50 -2.00
CA ASP A 59 -4.11 8.88 -1.79
C ASP A 59 -2.88 9.22 -2.61
N ASN A 60 -2.99 10.32 -3.36
CA ASN A 60 -1.89 11.10 -3.91
C ASN A 60 -0.79 10.27 -4.58
N LEU A 61 -1.20 9.34 -5.43
CA LEU A 61 -0.27 8.49 -6.17
C LEU A 61 0.45 9.29 -7.25
N GLN A 62 1.78 9.37 -7.14
CA GLN A 62 2.63 10.04 -8.11
C GLN A 62 3.71 9.08 -8.62
N PHE A 63 3.95 9.09 -9.92
CA PHE A 63 5.00 8.31 -10.56
C PHE A 63 6.24 9.20 -10.77
N LYS A 64 7.21 9.11 -9.86
CA LYS A 64 8.36 10.03 -9.82
C LYS A 64 9.55 9.57 -10.67
N ALA A 65 9.61 8.30 -11.04
CA ALA A 65 10.71 7.74 -11.83
C ALA A 65 10.18 6.74 -12.85
N GLY A 66 10.87 6.63 -13.96
CA GLY A 66 10.54 5.65 -15.00
C GLY A 66 10.92 4.24 -14.60
N VAL A 67 10.08 3.28 -14.97
CA VAL A 67 10.34 1.86 -14.83
C VAL A 67 10.25 1.24 -16.24
N PHE A 68 11.22 0.41 -16.60
CA PHE A 68 11.38 -0.08 -17.96
C PHE A 68 11.36 -1.60 -18.03
N ILE A 69 11.19 -2.12 -19.25
CA ILE A 69 11.22 -3.56 -19.50
C ILE A 69 12.49 -4.19 -18.91
N ASN A 70 12.36 -5.38 -18.36
CA ASN A 70 13.42 -6.15 -17.68
C ASN A 70 13.87 -5.60 -16.33
N ASN A 71 13.36 -4.45 -15.88
CA ASN A 71 13.66 -3.99 -14.53
C ASN A 71 13.09 -4.95 -13.48
N ILE A 72 13.80 -5.07 -12.36
CA ILE A 72 13.30 -5.75 -11.16
C ILE A 72 12.59 -4.69 -10.32
N VAL A 73 11.30 -4.91 -10.08
CA VAL A 73 10.45 -4.01 -9.28
C VAL A 73 10.17 -4.67 -7.94
N VAL A 74 10.47 -3.96 -6.87
CA VAL A 74 10.22 -4.42 -5.50
C VAL A 74 9.15 -3.53 -4.87
N LEU A 75 8.10 -4.14 -4.36
CA LEU A 75 7.05 -3.43 -3.62
C LEU A 75 7.04 -3.91 -2.17
N ILE A 76 6.95 -2.97 -1.24
CA ILE A 76 6.90 -3.25 0.20
C ILE A 76 5.66 -2.60 0.76
N GLY A 77 4.75 -3.41 1.33
CA GLY A 77 3.52 -2.96 1.98
C GLY A 77 3.60 -3.09 3.48
N ARG A 78 3.13 -2.07 4.19
CA ARG A 78 3.05 -2.06 5.66
C ARG A 78 1.85 -1.27 6.14
N ILE A 79 1.25 -1.72 7.23
CA ILE A 79 0.17 -0.98 7.90
C ILE A 79 0.77 0.24 8.60
N THR A 80 0.19 1.41 8.39
CA THR A 80 0.64 2.67 9.00
C THR A 80 -0.38 3.26 9.97
N TYR A 81 -1.66 2.98 9.75
CA TYR A 81 -2.74 3.50 10.58
C TYR A 81 -3.95 2.56 10.51
N VAL A 82 -4.67 2.42 11.62
CA VAL A 82 -5.94 1.69 11.67
C VAL A 82 -7.04 2.55 12.27
N GLY A 83 -8.19 2.58 11.61
CA GLY A 83 -9.43 3.12 12.14
C GLY A 83 -10.25 2.03 12.80
N LYS A 84 -11.56 2.19 12.87
CA LYS A 84 -12.44 1.14 13.42
C LYS A 84 -12.52 -0.06 12.48
N THR A 85 -12.82 0.16 11.20
CA THR A 85 -12.99 -0.87 10.17
C THR A 85 -12.01 -0.73 9.02
N SER A 86 -11.20 0.31 9.03
CA SER A 86 -10.28 0.65 7.95
C SER A 86 -8.82 0.54 8.39
N MET A 87 -7.97 0.32 7.41
CA MET A 87 -6.52 0.24 7.56
C MET A 87 -5.87 1.07 6.47
N GLU A 88 -4.87 1.85 6.83
CA GLU A 88 -4.03 2.50 5.85
C GLU A 88 -2.80 1.62 5.59
N VAL A 89 -2.54 1.34 4.32
CA VAL A 89 -1.35 0.62 3.87
C VAL A 89 -0.45 1.59 3.10
N ARG A 90 0.79 1.70 3.51
CA ARG A 90 1.84 2.37 2.76
C ARG A 90 2.51 1.34 1.86
N VAL A 91 2.63 1.66 0.58
CA VAL A 91 3.37 0.84 -0.38
C VAL A 91 4.52 1.66 -0.95
N ASP A 92 5.74 1.20 -0.72
CA ASP A 92 6.94 1.73 -1.36
C ASP A 92 7.31 0.85 -2.55
N THR A 93 7.58 1.46 -3.69
CA THR A 93 8.01 0.79 -4.91
C THR A 93 9.44 1.20 -5.24
N TYR A 94 10.28 0.20 -5.55
CA TYR A 94 11.69 0.39 -5.90
C TYR A 94 12.01 -0.34 -7.20
N VAL A 95 12.99 0.19 -7.94
CA VAL A 95 13.71 -0.57 -8.97
C VAL A 95 15.02 -1.05 -8.35
N GLU A 96 15.30 -2.33 -8.46
CA GLU A 96 16.51 -2.94 -7.90
C GLU A 96 17.50 -3.25 -9.02
N ASP A 97 18.74 -2.80 -8.84
CA ASP A 97 19.82 -3.15 -9.74
C ASP A 97 20.24 -4.61 -9.50
N HIS A 98 20.21 -5.43 -10.55
CA HIS A 98 20.47 -6.87 -10.43
C HIS A 98 21.93 -7.21 -10.13
N LEU A 99 22.88 -6.29 -10.36
CA LEU A 99 24.31 -6.51 -10.09
C LEU A 99 24.68 -6.09 -8.67
N THR A 100 24.17 -4.95 -8.21
CA THR A 100 24.56 -4.35 -6.94
C THR A 100 23.55 -4.56 -5.83
N GLY A 101 22.29 -4.88 -6.17
CA GLY A 101 21.19 -4.95 -5.20
C GLY A 101 20.71 -3.59 -4.71
N ILE A 102 21.25 -2.49 -5.24
CA ILE A 102 20.86 -1.14 -4.86
C ILE A 102 19.44 -0.88 -5.35
N ARG A 103 18.59 -0.34 -4.46
CA ARG A 103 17.19 -0.02 -4.74
C ARG A 103 17.01 1.48 -4.90
N LYS A 104 16.39 1.89 -6.01
CA LYS A 104 16.02 3.27 -6.29
C LYS A 104 14.52 3.43 -6.12
N ALA A 105 14.10 4.40 -5.30
CA ALA A 105 12.69 4.66 -5.05
C ALA A 105 11.98 5.16 -6.32
N VAL A 106 10.84 4.56 -6.63
CA VAL A 106 9.96 4.94 -7.73
C VAL A 106 8.79 5.77 -7.22
N ASN A 107 8.07 5.27 -6.23
CA ASN A 107 6.99 6.00 -5.60
C ASN A 107 6.68 5.48 -4.19
N ARG A 108 5.81 6.22 -3.52
CA ARG A 108 5.19 5.84 -2.26
C ARG A 108 3.71 6.13 -2.39
N ALA A 109 2.89 5.14 -2.09
CA ALA A 109 1.44 5.26 -2.13
C ALA A 109 0.85 4.93 -0.77
N TYR A 110 -0.28 5.54 -0.47
CA TYR A 110 -1.09 5.22 0.72
C TYR A 110 -2.48 4.81 0.25
N LEU A 111 -2.89 3.61 0.63
CA LEU A 111 -4.20 3.07 0.26
C LEU A 111 -5.01 2.82 1.54
N VAL A 112 -6.31 3.05 1.44
CA VAL A 112 -7.25 2.73 2.53
C VAL A 112 -7.98 1.46 2.16
N MET A 113 -7.84 0.44 3.00
CA MET A 113 -8.52 -0.83 2.90
C MET A 113 -9.57 -0.94 4.01
N VAL A 114 -10.74 -1.44 3.68
CA VAL A 114 -11.81 -1.69 4.64
C VAL A 114 -11.99 -3.20 4.79
N ALA A 115 -11.98 -3.67 6.04
CA ALA A 115 -12.23 -5.09 6.34
C ALA A 115 -13.72 -5.41 6.21
N LEU A 116 -14.02 -6.55 5.60
CA LEU A 116 -15.38 -6.99 5.33
C LEU A 116 -15.62 -8.37 5.96
N ASP A 117 -16.81 -8.56 6.49
CA ASP A 117 -17.27 -9.88 6.94
C ASP A 117 -17.79 -10.74 5.77
N GLU A 118 -18.35 -11.91 6.07
CA GLU A 118 -18.88 -12.85 5.07
C GLU A 118 -20.07 -12.28 4.27
N ASN A 119 -20.75 -11.28 4.81
CA ASN A 119 -21.87 -10.59 4.17
C ASN A 119 -21.45 -9.28 3.50
N GLU A 120 -20.15 -9.08 3.30
CA GLU A 120 -19.56 -7.87 2.73
C GLU A 120 -19.89 -6.59 3.52
N LYS A 121 -20.05 -6.72 4.83
CA LYS A 121 -20.24 -5.58 5.72
C LYS A 121 -18.93 -5.21 6.43
N PRO A 122 -18.67 -3.92 6.65
CA PRO A 122 -17.47 -3.51 7.38
C PRO A 122 -17.39 -4.15 8.76
N VAL A 123 -16.23 -4.65 9.11
CA VAL A 123 -15.95 -5.33 10.39
C VAL A 123 -14.76 -4.68 11.07
N GLU A 124 -14.78 -4.69 12.39
CA GLU A 124 -13.72 -4.08 13.21
C GLU A 124 -12.36 -4.76 12.99
N VAL A 125 -11.29 -3.96 12.91
CA VAL A 125 -9.93 -4.46 12.69
C VAL A 125 -9.12 -4.46 13.99
N PRO A 126 -8.10 -5.35 14.09
CA PRO A 126 -7.19 -5.36 15.23
C PRO A 126 -6.45 -4.02 15.38
N ARG A 127 -6.12 -3.66 16.61
CA ARG A 127 -5.32 -2.48 16.87
C ARG A 127 -3.87 -2.69 16.40
N LEU A 128 -3.19 -1.62 16.08
CA LEU A 128 -1.79 -1.65 15.66
C LEU A 128 -0.90 -1.34 16.85
N ILE A 129 0.10 -2.20 17.08
CA ILE A 129 1.14 -1.99 18.08
C ILE A 129 2.26 -1.19 17.44
N LEU A 130 2.54 -0.02 17.99
CA LEU A 130 3.61 0.88 17.51
C LEU A 130 4.87 0.60 18.34
N GLU A 131 5.88 0.02 17.72
CA GLU A 131 7.11 -0.39 18.40
C GLU A 131 8.24 0.62 18.23
N LYS A 132 8.35 1.21 17.05
CA LYS A 132 9.44 2.11 16.66
C LYS A 132 8.97 3.55 16.62
N GLU A 133 9.89 4.49 16.79
CA GLU A 133 9.59 5.90 16.61
C GLU A 133 9.02 6.20 15.20
N ALA A 134 9.56 5.53 14.19
CA ALA A 134 9.04 5.64 12.82
C ALA A 134 7.58 5.20 12.71
N ASP A 135 7.15 4.17 13.45
CA ASP A 135 5.77 3.72 13.46
C ASP A 135 4.84 4.80 14.03
N HIS A 136 5.27 5.50 15.09
CA HIS A 136 4.51 6.60 15.69
C HIS A 136 4.39 7.78 14.72
N GLY A 137 5.45 8.12 14.00
CA GLY A 137 5.42 9.17 12.98
C GLY A 137 4.46 8.84 11.83
N GLU A 138 4.50 7.62 11.35
CA GLU A 138 3.59 7.15 10.30
C GLU A 138 2.13 7.13 10.77
N TRP A 139 1.89 6.74 12.01
CA TRP A 139 0.56 6.75 12.61
C TRP A 139 -0.03 8.16 12.63
N GLU A 140 0.72 9.13 13.15
CA GLU A 140 0.26 10.52 13.22
C GLU A 140 0.00 11.10 11.82
N ALA A 141 0.88 10.83 10.87
CA ALA A 141 0.70 11.24 9.49
C ALA A 141 -0.53 10.57 8.85
N GLY A 142 -0.76 9.29 9.14
CA GLY A 142 -1.93 8.54 8.68
C GLY A 142 -3.24 9.08 9.26
N ARG A 143 -3.23 9.45 10.54
CA ARG A 143 -4.36 10.11 11.18
C ARG A 143 -4.72 11.42 10.48
N ARG A 144 -3.71 12.21 10.17
CA ARG A 144 -3.88 13.47 9.44
C ARG A 144 -4.43 13.24 8.03
N ARG A 145 -3.90 12.26 7.30
CA ARG A 145 -4.41 11.91 5.96
C ARG A 145 -5.88 11.52 6.00
N LYS A 146 -6.29 10.75 7.02
CA LYS A 146 -7.70 10.37 7.22
C LYS A 146 -8.59 11.61 7.41
N GLN A 147 -8.14 12.57 8.22
CA GLN A 147 -8.85 13.81 8.45
C GLN A 147 -9.01 14.61 7.14
N LEU A 148 -7.95 14.76 6.36
CA LEU A 148 -7.96 15.45 5.08
C LEU A 148 -8.91 14.80 4.06
N ARG A 149 -8.96 13.46 4.02
CA ARG A 149 -9.92 12.74 3.17
C ARG A 149 -11.35 13.02 3.58
N SER A 150 -11.63 13.06 4.88
CA SER A 150 -12.95 13.38 5.41
C SER A 150 -13.39 14.80 5.02
N GLU A 151 -12.48 15.76 5.11
CA GLU A 151 -12.73 17.15 4.70
C GLU A 151 -13.03 17.25 3.20
N ARG A 152 -12.22 16.59 2.36
CA ARG A 152 -12.44 16.56 0.90
C ARG A 152 -13.80 15.97 0.53
N ARG A 153 -14.23 14.91 1.21
CA ARG A 153 -15.55 14.32 0.97
C ARG A 153 -16.69 15.29 1.28
N LYS A 154 -16.55 16.08 2.34
CA LYS A 154 -17.53 17.12 2.69
C LYS A 154 -17.61 18.21 1.63
N GLU A 155 -16.51 18.49 0.94
CA GLU A 155 -16.43 19.48 -0.14
C GLU A 155 -16.85 18.91 -1.49
N GLY A 156 -17.10 17.59 -1.60
CA GLY A 156 -17.59 16.93 -2.81
C GLY A 156 -16.52 16.34 -3.72
N TYR A 157 -15.28 16.19 -3.24
CA TYR A 157 -14.22 15.52 -4.01
C TYR A 157 -13.18 14.79 -3.16
#